data_bbba9af68f8b5db2b88270693ec802c7
#
_entry.id   bbba9af68f8b5db2b88270693ec802c7
#
_cell.length_a   1.000
_cell.length_b   1.000
_cell.length_c   1.000
_cell.angle_alpha   90.00
_cell.angle_beta   90.00
_cell.angle_gamma   90.00
#
_symmetry.space_group_name_H-M   'P 1'
#
loop_
_entity.id
_entity.type
_entity.pdbx_description
1 polymer ?
#
loop_
_entity_poly.entity_id
_entity_poly.type
_entity_poly.pdbx_seq_one_letter_code
_entity_poly.pdbx_strand_id
1 'polypeptide(L)'
;MKPIFKFGLIASCALTANVFAQDFCQTAAHSGASKQVNTNTVGSFDNGIGYELWNEGGNGGSATFYDDGSFNCKMTGAKDYLCRAGLSFDSDKTHTQIGHMKADFKLVKRNLSGIQYSYIGIYGWTREPLVEWYIVDNTGSDYMPGDWVAQGSSAKKHGVFKIDGADYTVYEGDRTSYSIDGDNKYFKQYFSVRTSKRDCGTIDITAHFKKWEELGMKMGKMHEAKILGEAGNSNGAQARGEYDFPYAKVYIEGAASSSSVAASSSSVAPSSSSVAPSSSSVAPSSSSVVPESSSSVTSAIQGIRSMAIGSNTSLVFDAQGKFLSSFETENEESLTASIKARFHSGVYLVKQGGTIRSITVK
;
A
#
# COMPACT_ATOMS: atom_id res chain seq x y z
N MET A 1 55.04 -20.26 -54.07
CA MET A 1 53.66 -20.40 -53.56
C MET A 1 53.56 -19.65 -52.28
N LYS A 2 52.79 -18.53 -52.25
CA LYS A 2 52.54 -17.73 -51.05
C LYS A 2 51.14 -18.07 -50.55
N PRO A 3 50.87 -18.30 -49.23
CA PRO A 3 49.56 -18.52 -48.71
C PRO A 3 48.80 -17.18 -48.55
N ILE A 4 47.60 -17.13 -49.05
CA ILE A 4 46.65 -16.01 -48.88
C ILE A 4 45.89 -16.22 -47.58
N PHE A 5 46.17 -15.36 -46.60
CA PHE A 5 45.36 -15.28 -45.39
C PHE A 5 44.07 -14.47 -45.68
N LYS A 6 42.92 -15.14 -45.58
CA LYS A 6 41.62 -14.48 -45.62
C LYS A 6 41.29 -13.96 -44.21
N PHE A 7 41.33 -12.64 -44.01
CA PHE A 7 40.79 -11.99 -42.83
C PHE A 7 39.28 -12.02 -42.93
N GLY A 8 38.65 -12.79 -42.05
CA GLY A 8 37.21 -12.73 -41.82
C GLY A 8 36.88 -11.54 -40.94
N LEU A 9 36.12 -10.57 -41.48
CA LEU A 9 35.58 -9.44 -40.75
C LEU A 9 34.43 -9.93 -39.87
N ILE A 10 34.64 -10.06 -38.56
CA ILE A 10 33.55 -10.31 -37.60
C ILE A 10 32.88 -8.96 -37.35
N ALA A 11 31.70 -8.74 -37.95
CA ALA A 11 30.86 -7.62 -37.64
C ALA A 11 30.27 -7.86 -36.25
N SER A 12 30.82 -7.19 -35.24
CA SER A 12 30.26 -7.13 -33.90
C SER A 12 29.01 -6.25 -33.95
N CYS A 13 27.82 -6.87 -34.00
CA CYS A 13 26.54 -6.17 -33.87
C CYS A 13 26.41 -5.76 -32.38
N ALA A 14 26.82 -4.54 -32.04
CA ALA A 14 26.53 -3.95 -30.76
C ALA A 14 25.02 -3.69 -30.72
N LEU A 15 24.30 -4.56 -30.02
CA LEU A 15 22.92 -4.27 -29.58
C LEU A 15 22.98 -3.10 -28.63
N THR A 16 22.77 -1.90 -29.12
CA THR A 16 22.43 -0.75 -28.29
C THR A 16 21.02 -1.02 -27.76
N ALA A 17 20.95 -1.49 -26.52
CA ALA A 17 19.72 -1.46 -25.76
C ALA A 17 19.33 0.02 -25.64
N ASN A 18 18.39 0.48 -26.46
CA ASN A 18 17.72 1.75 -26.23
C ASN A 18 17.01 1.63 -24.89
N VAL A 19 17.59 2.19 -23.85
CA VAL A 19 16.91 2.46 -22.58
C VAL A 19 15.90 3.56 -22.93
N PHE A 20 14.70 3.18 -23.31
CA PHE A 20 13.58 4.11 -23.36
C PHE A 20 13.44 4.65 -21.94
N ALA A 21 13.65 5.95 -21.74
CA ALA A 21 13.28 6.62 -20.51
C ALA A 21 11.82 6.26 -20.24
N GLN A 22 11.53 5.75 -19.04
CA GLN A 22 10.18 5.35 -18.69
C GLN A 22 9.27 6.57 -18.87
N ASP A 23 8.24 6.46 -19.72
CA ASP A 23 7.41 7.58 -20.16
C ASP A 23 6.79 8.33 -18.97
N PHE A 24 6.42 7.62 -17.91
CA PHE A 24 5.88 8.22 -16.68
C PHE A 24 6.87 9.15 -15.96
N CYS A 25 8.17 9.04 -16.19
CA CYS A 25 9.15 9.97 -15.62
C CYS A 25 9.04 11.38 -16.25
N GLN A 26 8.52 11.47 -17.45
CA GLN A 26 8.40 12.75 -18.18
C GLN A 26 6.99 13.34 -18.06
N THR A 27 5.95 12.54 -18.21
CA THR A 27 4.58 12.99 -18.45
C THR A 27 3.61 12.78 -17.29
N ALA A 28 4.04 12.13 -16.17
CA ALA A 28 3.14 11.81 -15.08
C ALA A 28 2.51 13.03 -14.41
N ALA A 29 1.20 12.94 -14.17
CA ALA A 29 0.38 13.87 -13.42
C ALA A 29 -0.69 13.09 -12.64
N HIS A 30 -1.16 13.65 -11.53
CA HIS A 30 -2.28 13.06 -10.78
C HIS A 30 -3.51 12.95 -11.65
N SER A 31 -4.26 11.86 -11.49
CA SER A 31 -5.52 11.63 -12.21
C SER A 31 -6.51 10.85 -11.36
N GLY A 32 -7.79 10.90 -11.77
CA GLY A 32 -8.87 10.17 -11.12
C GLY A 32 -9.47 10.85 -9.89
N ALA A 33 -10.24 10.08 -9.12
CA ALA A 33 -10.88 10.54 -7.90
C ALA A 33 -9.86 10.69 -6.76
N SER A 34 -9.99 11.77 -5.98
CA SER A 34 -9.04 12.06 -4.90
C SER A 34 -9.68 11.99 -3.51
N LYS A 35 -8.85 11.68 -2.52
CA LYS A 35 -9.18 11.68 -1.10
C LYS A 35 -8.12 12.47 -0.34
N GLN A 36 -8.54 13.59 0.26
CA GLN A 36 -7.68 14.35 1.17
C GLN A 36 -7.92 13.88 2.61
N VAL A 37 -6.83 13.69 3.35
CA VAL A 37 -6.83 13.35 4.78
C VAL A 37 -5.85 14.25 5.53
N ASN A 38 -6.19 14.60 6.77
CA ASN A 38 -5.41 15.49 7.63
C ASN A 38 -5.19 14.93 9.04
N THR A 39 -5.60 13.71 9.26
CA THR A 39 -5.40 12.94 10.51
C THR A 39 -4.94 11.53 10.15
N ASN A 40 -4.42 10.79 11.12
CA ASN A 40 -4.04 9.40 10.93
C ASN A 40 -5.21 8.61 10.33
N THR A 41 -4.99 8.05 9.15
CA THR A 41 -6.02 7.41 8.34
C THR A 41 -5.45 6.21 7.61
N VAL A 42 -6.13 5.08 7.68
CA VAL A 42 -5.92 3.91 6.82
C VAL A 42 -7.15 3.77 5.94
N GLY A 43 -6.98 3.60 4.64
CA GLY A 43 -8.10 3.45 3.71
C GLY A 43 -7.73 2.75 2.42
N SER A 44 -8.73 2.55 1.57
CA SER A 44 -8.57 2.04 0.21
C SER A 44 -9.58 2.68 -0.72
N PHE A 45 -9.24 2.70 -2.02
CA PHE A 45 -10.19 2.98 -3.09
C PHE A 45 -10.90 1.68 -3.53
N ASP A 46 -11.99 1.82 -4.26
CA ASP A 46 -12.81 0.68 -4.74
C ASP A 46 -12.01 -0.27 -5.67
N ASN A 47 -10.97 0.23 -6.31
CA ASN A 47 -10.06 -0.57 -7.14
C ASN A 47 -8.98 -1.33 -6.34
N GLY A 48 -9.03 -1.29 -5.00
CA GLY A 48 -8.13 -2.01 -4.11
C GLY A 48 -6.81 -1.30 -3.79
N ILE A 49 -6.57 -0.09 -4.31
CA ILE A 49 -5.40 0.70 -3.95
C ILE A 49 -5.54 1.18 -2.51
N GLY A 50 -4.66 0.69 -1.63
CA GLY A 50 -4.58 1.11 -0.24
C GLY A 50 -3.81 2.41 -0.07
N TYR A 51 -4.20 3.23 0.89
CA TYR A 51 -3.49 4.45 1.27
C TYR A 51 -3.45 4.62 2.78
N GLU A 52 -2.43 5.35 3.24
CA GLU A 52 -2.29 5.63 4.66
C GLU A 52 -1.54 6.94 4.91
N LEU A 53 -2.05 7.70 5.87
CA LEU A 53 -1.34 8.78 6.55
C LEU A 53 -1.16 8.40 8.01
N TRP A 54 0.08 8.45 8.49
CA TRP A 54 0.42 8.35 9.91
C TRP A 54 1.30 9.55 10.32
N ASN A 55 0.96 10.15 11.45
CA ASN A 55 1.67 11.26 12.06
C ASN A 55 1.85 10.98 13.53
N GLU A 56 3.03 11.07 14.07
CA GLU A 56 3.22 11.10 15.51
C GLU A 56 2.57 12.35 16.10
N GLY A 57 1.60 12.16 17.03
CA GLY A 57 0.82 13.25 17.62
C GLY A 57 -0.33 13.79 16.75
N GLY A 58 -0.51 13.27 15.52
CA GLY A 58 -1.74 13.49 14.73
C GLY A 58 -1.86 14.83 13.98
N ASN A 59 -0.92 15.78 14.13
CA ASN A 59 -1.07 17.15 13.64
C ASN A 59 0.07 17.60 12.69
N GLY A 60 0.90 16.71 12.21
CA GLY A 60 2.12 17.03 11.47
C GLY A 60 1.91 17.35 9.99
N GLY A 61 0.70 17.21 9.43
CA GLY A 61 0.45 17.47 8.02
C GLY A 61 -0.81 16.82 7.48
N SER A 62 -0.93 16.78 6.16
CA SER A 62 -2.04 16.20 5.41
C SER A 62 -1.52 15.39 4.23
N ALA A 63 -2.36 14.55 3.64
CA ALA A 63 -2.07 13.87 2.39
C ALA A 63 -3.27 13.92 1.45
N THR A 64 -3.01 13.92 0.15
CA THR A 64 -4.01 13.74 -0.90
C THR A 64 -3.66 12.49 -1.69
N PHE A 65 -4.56 11.51 -1.70
CA PHE A 65 -4.41 10.25 -2.43
C PHE A 65 -5.37 10.24 -3.61
N TYR A 66 -4.98 9.57 -4.69
CA TYR A 66 -5.75 9.44 -5.92
C TYR A 66 -5.98 7.95 -6.24
N ASP A 67 -7.08 7.64 -6.91
CA ASP A 67 -7.44 6.25 -7.25
C ASP A 67 -6.59 5.64 -8.39
N ASP A 68 -5.73 6.44 -9.03
CA ASP A 68 -4.68 5.95 -9.92
C ASP A 68 -3.40 5.49 -9.17
N GLY A 69 -3.39 5.65 -7.83
CA GLY A 69 -2.28 5.34 -6.93
C GLY A 69 -1.34 6.50 -6.66
N SER A 70 -1.38 7.59 -7.44
CA SER A 70 -0.58 8.79 -7.20
C SER A 70 -1.00 9.49 -5.91
N PHE A 71 -0.11 10.28 -5.30
CA PHE A 71 -0.42 10.97 -4.05
C PHE A 71 0.53 12.13 -3.75
N ASN A 72 0.10 13.03 -2.87
CA ASN A 72 0.89 14.13 -2.34
C ASN A 72 0.91 14.09 -0.82
N CYS A 73 2.11 14.19 -0.24
CA CYS A 73 2.38 14.28 1.19
C CYS A 73 2.74 15.72 1.54
N LYS A 74 2.01 16.36 2.44
CA LYS A 74 2.26 17.73 2.88
C LYS A 74 2.54 17.80 4.38
N MET A 75 3.79 18.04 4.73
CA MET A 75 4.25 18.22 6.11
C MET A 75 4.16 19.69 6.51
N THR A 76 3.58 19.97 7.68
CA THR A 76 3.35 21.34 8.20
C THR A 76 4.02 21.60 9.55
N GLY A 77 4.91 20.72 9.98
CA GLY A 77 5.60 20.70 11.25
C GLY A 77 5.46 19.33 11.90
N ALA A 78 5.97 18.30 11.22
CA ALA A 78 5.89 16.94 11.72
C ALA A 78 7.08 16.59 12.60
N LYS A 79 6.83 15.75 13.63
CA LYS A 79 7.86 15.07 14.39
C LYS A 79 8.27 13.78 13.69
N ASP A 80 7.27 12.98 13.31
CA ASP A 80 7.41 11.83 12.43
C ASP A 80 6.15 11.73 11.56
N TYR A 81 6.32 11.54 10.27
CA TYR A 81 5.27 11.63 9.27
C TYR A 81 5.51 10.60 8.16
N LEU A 82 4.54 9.70 7.98
CA LEU A 82 4.53 8.69 6.92
C LEU A 82 3.27 8.83 6.08
N CYS A 83 3.44 8.97 4.77
CA CYS A 83 2.34 9.01 3.80
C CYS A 83 2.66 7.99 2.71
N ARG A 84 1.71 7.10 2.41
CA ARG A 84 2.00 5.96 1.54
C ARG A 84 0.79 5.43 0.79
N ALA A 85 0.99 4.91 -0.43
CA ALA A 85 -0.05 4.28 -1.24
C ALA A 85 0.46 3.07 -2.02
N GLY A 86 -0.39 2.05 -2.22
CA GLY A 86 -0.06 0.83 -2.95
C GLY A 86 -0.92 -0.36 -2.57
N LEU A 87 -0.30 -1.54 -2.46
CA LEU A 87 -0.99 -2.80 -2.18
C LEU A 87 -1.11 -3.08 -0.68
N SER A 88 -2.27 -3.57 -0.28
CA SER A 88 -2.52 -4.16 1.03
C SER A 88 -2.84 -5.65 0.88
N PHE A 89 -2.44 -6.46 1.86
CA PHE A 89 -2.62 -7.92 1.86
C PHE A 89 -3.20 -8.38 3.20
N ASP A 90 -3.81 -9.56 3.21
CA ASP A 90 -4.49 -10.12 4.39
C ASP A 90 -3.54 -10.78 5.41
N SER A 91 -2.22 -10.71 5.22
CA SER A 91 -1.19 -11.39 6.03
C SER A 91 -1.37 -12.92 6.07
N ASP A 92 -1.79 -13.50 4.96
CA ASP A 92 -2.00 -14.95 4.79
C ASP A 92 -0.95 -15.59 3.86
N LYS A 93 -0.31 -14.79 2.97
CA LYS A 93 0.64 -15.24 1.96
C LYS A 93 2.00 -14.60 2.11
N THR A 94 3.05 -15.39 1.85
CA THR A 94 4.42 -14.87 1.68
C THR A 94 4.57 -14.17 0.34
N HIS A 95 5.63 -13.37 0.17
CA HIS A 95 5.91 -12.72 -1.11
C HIS A 95 6.07 -13.72 -2.28
N THR A 96 6.59 -14.92 -2.01
CA THR A 96 6.74 -15.98 -3.02
C THR A 96 5.41 -16.57 -3.48
N GLN A 97 4.39 -16.58 -2.60
CA GLN A 97 3.03 -17.00 -2.94
C GLN A 97 2.21 -15.92 -3.63
N ILE A 98 2.54 -14.64 -3.38
CA ILE A 98 1.90 -13.50 -4.05
C ILE A 98 2.40 -13.36 -5.48
N GLY A 99 3.71 -13.49 -5.72
CA GLY A 99 4.34 -13.36 -7.04
C GLY A 99 5.37 -12.25 -7.09
N HIS A 100 5.83 -11.92 -8.30
CA HIS A 100 6.89 -10.94 -8.51
C HIS A 100 6.35 -9.52 -8.40
N MET A 101 6.71 -8.83 -7.33
CA MET A 101 6.27 -7.46 -7.04
C MET A 101 7.27 -6.43 -7.54
N LYS A 102 6.75 -5.38 -8.16
CA LYS A 102 7.49 -4.18 -8.58
C LYS A 102 6.74 -2.91 -8.19
N ALA A 103 7.45 -1.79 -8.20
CA ALA A 103 6.86 -0.47 -8.01
C ALA A 103 7.49 0.54 -8.97
N ASP A 104 6.63 1.34 -9.59
CA ASP A 104 7.02 2.47 -10.42
C ASP A 104 6.66 3.76 -9.71
N PHE A 105 7.59 4.73 -9.67
CA PHE A 105 7.34 6.01 -9.04
C PHE A 105 8.01 7.17 -9.75
N LYS A 106 7.41 8.35 -9.59
CA LYS A 106 8.00 9.66 -9.85
C LYS A 106 7.80 10.53 -8.63
N LEU A 107 8.86 11.20 -8.20
CA LEU A 107 8.90 12.06 -7.02
C LEU A 107 9.23 13.49 -7.42
N VAL A 108 8.52 14.44 -6.84
CA VAL A 108 8.84 15.87 -6.85
C VAL A 108 8.87 16.37 -5.41
N LYS A 109 9.97 16.98 -5.01
CA LYS A 109 10.17 17.54 -3.67
C LYS A 109 9.99 19.05 -3.70
N ARG A 110 9.25 19.64 -2.73
CA ARG A 110 9.01 21.08 -2.67
C ARG A 110 9.15 21.62 -1.25
N ASN A 111 9.83 22.75 -1.12
CA ASN A 111 9.88 23.58 0.10
C ASN A 111 10.30 22.81 1.36
N LEU A 112 11.27 21.91 1.22
CA LEU A 112 11.73 21.06 2.33
C LEU A 112 12.51 21.88 3.34
N SER A 113 12.19 21.71 4.63
CA SER A 113 12.93 22.30 5.74
C SER A 113 12.73 21.51 7.04
N GLY A 114 13.69 21.60 7.97
CA GLY A 114 13.60 20.97 9.27
C GLY A 114 13.57 19.44 9.25
N ILE A 115 13.99 18.80 8.17
CA ILE A 115 14.01 17.34 8.01
C ILE A 115 15.34 16.83 8.52
N GLN A 116 15.31 16.00 9.57
CA GLN A 116 16.50 15.35 10.13
C GLN A 116 16.72 13.97 9.52
N TYR A 117 15.64 13.20 9.34
CA TYR A 117 15.67 11.91 8.66
C TYR A 117 14.52 11.81 7.66
N SER A 118 14.70 11.01 6.63
CA SER A 118 13.67 10.77 5.62
C SER A 118 13.96 9.48 4.87
N TYR A 119 12.88 8.70 4.63
CA TYR A 119 12.89 7.50 3.82
C TYR A 119 11.86 7.65 2.70
N ILE A 120 12.32 7.60 1.46
CA ILE A 120 11.48 7.69 0.29
C ILE A 120 11.77 6.50 -0.61
N GLY A 121 10.75 5.73 -0.92
CA GLY A 121 10.87 4.52 -1.71
C GLY A 121 9.72 3.57 -1.46
N ILE A 122 9.99 2.32 -1.08
CA ILE A 122 8.96 1.32 -0.77
C ILE A 122 9.04 0.95 0.71
N TYR A 123 7.87 0.75 1.27
CA TYR A 123 7.66 0.41 2.68
C TYR A 123 6.62 -0.68 2.82
N GLY A 124 6.75 -1.45 3.87
CA GLY A 124 5.73 -2.40 4.24
C GLY A 124 6.01 -3.16 5.51
N TRP A 125 5.09 -4.08 5.76
CA TRP A 125 5.11 -4.98 6.91
C TRP A 125 4.84 -6.41 6.49
N THR A 126 5.37 -7.33 7.31
CA THR A 126 4.96 -8.74 7.29
C THR A 126 4.55 -9.18 8.69
N ARG A 127 3.82 -10.30 8.79
CA ARG A 127 3.55 -11.03 10.04
C ARG A 127 4.16 -12.42 9.98
N GLU A 128 4.53 -12.97 11.10
CA GLU A 128 5.07 -14.33 11.22
C GLU A 128 6.35 -14.62 10.39
N PRO A 129 7.45 -13.86 10.62
CA PRO A 129 7.73 -12.91 11.66
C PRO A 129 7.18 -11.52 11.39
N LEU A 130 7.01 -10.72 12.47
CA LEU A 130 6.69 -9.31 12.37
C LEU A 130 7.95 -8.56 11.94
N VAL A 131 7.89 -7.99 10.74
CA VAL A 131 9.00 -7.24 10.13
C VAL A 131 8.47 -5.97 9.52
N GLU A 132 9.08 -4.85 9.87
CA GLU A 132 8.97 -3.58 9.17
C GLU A 132 10.10 -3.48 8.16
N TRP A 133 9.81 -3.15 6.90
CA TRP A 133 10.83 -3.18 5.88
C TRP A 133 10.77 -1.96 4.95
N TYR A 134 11.95 -1.55 4.49
CA TYR A 134 12.19 -0.36 3.69
C TYR A 134 13.10 -0.65 2.50
N ILE A 135 12.73 -0.19 1.31
CA ILE A 135 13.63 -0.03 0.16
C ILE A 135 13.71 1.47 -0.11
N VAL A 136 14.82 2.09 0.24
CA VAL A 136 15.00 3.54 0.23
C VAL A 136 15.78 3.96 -0.99
N ASP A 137 15.09 4.65 -1.93
CA ASP A 137 15.68 5.13 -3.18
C ASP A 137 16.00 6.62 -3.17
N ASN A 138 15.38 7.36 -2.24
CA ASN A 138 15.55 8.80 -2.10
C ASN A 138 15.38 9.26 -0.64
N THR A 139 15.64 10.52 -0.39
CA THR A 139 15.46 11.16 0.91
C THR A 139 15.17 12.65 0.74
N GLY A 140 14.45 13.22 1.70
CA GLY A 140 14.30 14.67 1.85
C GLY A 140 15.47 15.34 2.58
N SER A 141 16.37 14.56 3.16
CA SER A 141 17.60 15.03 3.80
C SER A 141 18.72 15.24 2.79
N ASP A 142 19.78 15.91 3.19
CA ASP A 142 20.94 16.15 2.31
C ASP A 142 21.64 14.85 1.91
N TYR A 143 21.70 13.90 2.84
CA TYR A 143 22.41 12.62 2.66
C TYR A 143 21.43 11.44 2.78
N MET A 144 21.72 10.39 2.01
CA MET A 144 21.02 9.11 2.14
C MET A 144 21.20 8.55 3.57
N PRO A 145 20.19 7.80 4.08
CA PRO A 145 20.31 7.12 5.36
C PRO A 145 21.56 6.25 5.44
N GLY A 146 22.25 6.30 6.58
CA GLY A 146 23.49 5.57 6.83
C GLY A 146 23.35 4.49 7.90
N ASP A 147 24.47 4.16 8.56
CA ASP A 147 24.55 3.06 9.53
C ASP A 147 23.58 3.21 10.74
N TRP A 148 23.12 4.44 11.02
CA TRP A 148 22.19 4.74 12.09
C TRP A 148 20.78 4.15 11.93
N VAL A 149 20.42 3.63 10.72
CA VAL A 149 19.14 2.94 10.51
C VAL A 149 19.11 1.57 11.18
N ALA A 150 20.28 0.93 11.35
CA ALA A 150 20.39 -0.34 12.04
C ALA A 150 20.48 -0.10 13.56
N GLN A 151 19.39 -0.36 14.26
CA GLN A 151 19.27 -0.16 15.72
C GLN A 151 18.87 -1.47 16.40
N GLY A 152 18.97 -1.47 17.74
CA GLY A 152 18.58 -2.61 18.56
C GLY A 152 19.65 -3.69 18.68
N SER A 153 19.26 -4.82 19.25
CA SER A 153 20.18 -5.92 19.58
C SER A 153 20.64 -6.71 18.34
N SER A 154 19.89 -6.61 17.24
CA SER A 154 20.25 -7.24 15.96
C SER A 154 20.88 -6.27 14.96
N ALA A 155 21.28 -5.08 15.40
CA ALA A 155 21.86 -4.07 14.54
C ALA A 155 23.06 -4.60 13.74
N LYS A 156 22.92 -4.64 12.40
CA LYS A 156 23.91 -5.18 11.49
C LYS A 156 23.87 -4.49 10.13
N LYS A 157 25.04 -4.12 9.63
CA LYS A 157 25.26 -3.75 8.23
C LYS A 157 25.77 -4.99 7.49
N HIS A 158 24.98 -5.51 6.57
CA HIS A 158 25.34 -6.69 5.79
C HIS A 158 26.35 -6.38 4.68
N GLY A 159 26.38 -5.15 4.18
CA GLY A 159 27.27 -4.71 3.12
C GLY A 159 26.56 -4.00 1.98
N VAL A 160 27.28 -3.76 0.89
CA VAL A 160 26.76 -3.18 -0.34
C VAL A 160 26.58 -4.28 -1.38
N PHE A 161 25.38 -4.35 -1.96
CA PHE A 161 25.02 -5.37 -2.94
C PHE A 161 24.40 -4.71 -4.18
N LYS A 162 24.67 -5.28 -5.34
CA LYS A 162 23.97 -4.92 -6.55
C LYS A 162 22.61 -5.61 -6.56
N ILE A 163 21.55 -4.81 -6.46
CA ILE A 163 20.16 -5.27 -6.47
C ILE A 163 19.44 -4.42 -7.51
N ASP A 164 18.61 -5.05 -8.37
CA ASP A 164 17.84 -4.32 -9.40
C ASP A 164 18.68 -3.32 -10.22
N GLY A 165 19.90 -3.74 -10.59
CA GLY A 165 20.81 -2.93 -11.41
C GLY A 165 21.51 -1.77 -10.70
N ALA A 166 21.28 -1.55 -9.40
CA ALA A 166 21.89 -0.49 -8.62
C ALA A 166 22.55 -1.03 -7.33
N ASP A 167 23.39 -0.21 -6.72
CA ASP A 167 24.06 -0.56 -5.48
C ASP A 167 23.25 -0.09 -4.28
N TYR A 168 22.96 -1.03 -3.36
CA TYR A 168 22.24 -0.80 -2.11
C TYR A 168 23.03 -1.29 -0.92
N THR A 169 23.10 -0.48 0.13
CA THR A 169 23.58 -0.93 1.43
C THR A 169 22.43 -1.61 2.16
N VAL A 170 22.63 -2.85 2.61
CA VAL A 170 21.62 -3.63 3.32
C VAL A 170 21.88 -3.59 4.82
N TYR A 171 20.83 -3.30 5.59
CA TYR A 171 20.87 -3.24 7.04
C TYR A 171 19.75 -4.08 7.65
N GLU A 172 20.04 -4.62 8.83
CA GLU A 172 19.09 -5.28 9.72
C GLU A 172 19.16 -4.63 11.10
N GLY A 173 18.00 -4.47 11.73
CA GLY A 173 17.87 -3.98 13.09
C GLY A 173 16.65 -4.60 13.77
N ASP A 174 16.39 -4.18 15.01
CA ASP A 174 15.18 -4.49 15.74
C ASP A 174 14.71 -3.32 16.59
N ARG A 175 13.43 -3.33 16.89
CA ARG A 175 12.79 -2.32 17.76
C ARG A 175 11.70 -2.95 18.61
N THR A 176 11.39 -2.24 19.70
CA THR A 176 10.15 -2.42 20.44
C THR A 176 9.42 -1.08 20.41
N SER A 177 8.32 -0.98 19.66
CA SER A 177 7.64 0.29 19.38
C SER A 177 6.21 0.05 18.90
N TYR A 178 5.59 1.09 18.32
CA TYR A 178 4.35 1.00 17.55
C TYR A 178 4.56 0.09 16.33
N SER A 179 3.56 -0.73 16.04
CA SER A 179 3.54 -1.63 14.89
C SER A 179 2.12 -1.85 14.37
N ILE A 180 1.99 -2.60 13.28
CA ILE A 180 0.68 -3.05 12.76
C ILE A 180 -0.06 -4.02 13.70
N ASP A 181 0.60 -4.54 14.74
CA ASP A 181 0.02 -5.42 15.78
C ASP A 181 -0.21 -4.68 17.11
N GLY A 182 -0.12 -3.36 17.09
CA GLY A 182 -0.33 -2.47 18.23
C GLY A 182 0.97 -1.96 18.84
N ASP A 183 0.82 -1.31 20.00
CA ASP A 183 1.90 -0.66 20.70
C ASP A 183 2.82 -1.65 21.41
N ASN A 184 4.07 -1.22 21.64
CA ASN A 184 5.06 -1.94 22.43
C ASN A 184 5.30 -3.38 21.92
N LYS A 185 5.36 -3.55 20.61
CA LYS A 185 5.67 -4.84 19.95
C LYS A 185 7.13 -4.87 19.55
N TYR A 186 7.74 -6.05 19.74
CA TYR A 186 9.06 -6.34 19.19
C TYR A 186 8.92 -6.75 17.73
N PHE A 187 9.76 -6.18 16.85
CA PHE A 187 9.84 -6.51 15.43
C PHE A 187 11.24 -6.31 14.88
N LYS A 188 11.52 -6.97 13.77
CA LYS A 188 12.72 -6.72 12.97
C LYS A 188 12.49 -5.55 12.04
N GLN A 189 13.59 -4.80 11.75
CA GLN A 189 13.61 -3.79 10.71
C GLN A 189 14.63 -4.15 9.64
N TYR A 190 14.22 -4.16 8.37
CA TYR A 190 15.08 -4.43 7.23
C TYR A 190 15.13 -3.22 6.31
N PHE A 191 16.34 -2.87 5.88
CA PHE A 191 16.56 -1.75 4.98
C PHE A 191 17.44 -2.16 3.80
N SER A 192 17.04 -1.76 2.60
CA SER A 192 17.94 -1.60 1.46
C SER A 192 18.01 -0.12 1.14
N VAL A 193 19.17 0.50 1.32
CA VAL A 193 19.37 1.93 1.09
C VAL A 193 20.22 2.11 -0.15
N ARG A 194 19.65 2.70 -1.20
CA ARG A 194 20.34 2.99 -2.45
C ARG A 194 21.51 3.93 -2.21
N THR A 195 22.67 3.68 -2.83
CA THR A 195 23.88 4.48 -2.63
C THR A 195 23.81 5.86 -3.30
N SER A 196 22.88 6.06 -4.23
CA SER A 196 22.63 7.33 -4.91
C SER A 196 21.13 7.58 -5.05
N LYS A 197 20.70 8.84 -4.83
CA LYS A 197 19.29 9.25 -4.95
C LYS A 197 18.79 9.09 -6.38
N ARG A 198 17.49 8.73 -6.54
CA ARG A 198 16.77 8.90 -7.79
C ARG A 198 15.35 9.40 -7.54
N ASP A 199 14.84 10.27 -8.41
CA ASP A 199 13.51 10.85 -8.29
C ASP A 199 12.46 10.11 -9.14
N CYS A 200 12.88 9.14 -9.94
CA CYS A 200 11.98 8.36 -10.79
C CYS A 200 12.58 7.01 -11.19
N GLY A 201 11.72 6.01 -11.33
CA GLY A 201 12.11 4.69 -11.85
C GLY A 201 11.28 3.55 -11.31
N THR A 202 11.67 2.34 -11.69
CA THR A 202 11.09 1.08 -11.20
C THR A 202 11.98 0.49 -10.11
N ILE A 203 11.36 -0.04 -9.06
CA ILE A 203 11.99 -0.81 -7.98
C ILE A 203 11.49 -2.26 -8.08
N ASP A 204 12.40 -3.22 -8.20
CA ASP A 204 12.08 -4.64 -8.11
C ASP A 204 12.05 -5.07 -6.64
N ILE A 205 10.87 -4.99 -6.01
CA ILE A 205 10.66 -5.33 -4.59
C ILE A 205 11.07 -6.77 -4.31
N THR A 206 10.71 -7.70 -5.20
CA THR A 206 11.02 -9.13 -5.04
C THR A 206 12.51 -9.40 -5.09
N ALA A 207 13.29 -8.65 -5.87
CA ALA A 207 14.76 -8.78 -5.90
C ALA A 207 15.38 -8.42 -4.53
N HIS A 208 14.84 -7.39 -3.86
CA HIS A 208 15.28 -7.02 -2.51
C HIS A 208 14.94 -8.10 -1.47
N PHE A 209 13.73 -8.65 -1.49
CA PHE A 209 13.35 -9.74 -0.59
C PHE A 209 14.22 -10.97 -0.76
N LYS A 210 14.49 -11.38 -1.99
CA LYS A 210 15.41 -12.50 -2.29
C LYS A 210 16.81 -12.22 -1.73
N LYS A 211 17.33 -11.00 -1.88
CA LYS A 211 18.63 -10.64 -1.33
C LYS A 211 18.64 -10.68 0.19
N TRP A 212 17.60 -10.19 0.85
CA TRP A 212 17.48 -10.28 2.31
C TRP A 212 17.44 -11.73 2.80
N GLU A 213 16.66 -12.59 2.14
CA GLU A 213 16.58 -14.02 2.48
C GLU A 213 17.93 -14.75 2.25
N GLU A 214 18.67 -14.42 1.18
CA GLU A 214 20.06 -14.91 0.96
C GLU A 214 21.01 -14.52 2.09
N LEU A 215 20.77 -13.38 2.75
CA LEU A 215 21.52 -12.90 3.90
C LEU A 215 21.02 -13.45 5.25
N GLY A 216 20.00 -14.32 5.22
CA GLY A 216 19.40 -14.92 6.41
C GLY A 216 18.31 -14.07 7.09
N MET A 217 17.92 -12.94 6.47
CA MET A 217 16.87 -12.04 6.94
C MET A 217 15.51 -12.62 6.49
N LYS A 218 14.74 -13.16 7.43
CA LYS A 218 13.49 -13.89 7.12
C LYS A 218 12.33 -12.93 6.89
N MET A 219 11.66 -13.10 5.75
CA MET A 219 10.38 -12.43 5.47
C MET A 219 9.21 -13.27 5.98
N GLY A 220 8.16 -12.59 6.42
CA GLY A 220 6.90 -13.21 6.85
C GLY A 220 5.80 -13.14 5.79
N LYS A 221 4.55 -13.26 6.25
CA LYS A 221 3.35 -13.09 5.43
C LYS A 221 3.11 -11.61 5.19
N MET A 222 2.93 -11.22 3.94
CA MET A 222 2.81 -9.82 3.52
C MET A 222 1.56 -9.16 4.09
N HIS A 223 1.73 -7.96 4.66
CA HIS A 223 0.64 -7.11 5.10
C HIS A 223 0.43 -5.93 4.15
N GLU A 224 1.51 -5.30 3.71
CA GLU A 224 1.46 -4.22 2.73
C GLU A 224 2.78 -4.10 1.95
N ALA A 225 2.68 -3.50 0.77
CA ALA A 225 3.79 -2.98 -0.02
C ALA A 225 3.31 -1.66 -0.66
N LYS A 226 3.83 -0.54 -0.19
CA LYS A 226 3.38 0.80 -0.59
C LYS A 226 4.55 1.70 -0.92
N ILE A 227 4.37 2.61 -1.88
CA ILE A 227 5.31 3.71 -2.11
C ILE A 227 5.17 4.66 -0.92
N LEU A 228 6.31 5.08 -0.35
CA LEU A 228 6.42 5.82 0.89
C LEU A 228 7.07 7.19 0.68
N GLY A 229 6.50 8.21 1.32
CA GLY A 229 7.16 9.44 1.68
C GLY A 229 7.19 9.60 3.20
N GLU A 230 8.36 9.44 3.80
CA GLU A 230 8.56 9.59 5.24
C GLU A 230 9.57 10.68 5.54
N ALA A 231 9.27 11.50 6.55
CA ALA A 231 10.19 12.47 7.10
C ALA A 231 9.90 12.77 8.56
N GLY A 232 10.95 13.04 9.30
CA GLY A 232 10.84 13.42 10.69
C GLY A 232 12.01 14.25 11.22
N ASN A 233 11.83 14.67 12.49
CA ASN A 233 12.84 15.36 13.25
C ASN A 233 12.70 14.97 14.73
N SER A 234 13.66 14.26 15.26
CA SER A 234 13.67 13.80 16.66
C SER A 234 13.74 14.94 17.69
N ASN A 235 14.13 16.15 17.25
CA ASN A 235 14.16 17.33 18.11
C ASN A 235 12.80 18.05 18.20
N GLY A 236 11.74 17.49 17.62
CA GLY A 236 10.38 18.01 17.70
C GLY A 236 9.66 18.14 16.36
N ALA A 237 8.49 18.76 16.35
CA ALA A 237 7.62 18.91 15.20
C ALA A 237 8.13 19.97 14.20
N GLN A 238 9.17 19.69 13.44
CA GLN A 238 9.89 20.64 12.59
C GLN A 238 9.86 20.29 11.10
N ALA A 239 9.66 19.02 10.72
CA ALA A 239 9.69 18.61 9.32
C ALA A 239 8.56 19.29 8.51
N ARG A 240 8.92 19.98 7.44
CA ARG A 240 8.03 20.75 6.57
C ARG A 240 8.35 20.52 5.10
N GLY A 241 7.35 20.72 4.25
CA GLY A 241 7.46 20.64 2.80
C GLY A 241 6.57 19.58 2.20
N GLU A 242 6.85 19.21 0.96
CA GLU A 242 6.01 18.29 0.21
C GLU A 242 6.84 17.21 -0.47
N TYR A 243 6.34 15.97 -0.43
CA TYR A 243 6.70 14.89 -1.32
C TYR A 243 5.51 14.61 -2.22
N ASP A 244 5.65 14.94 -3.48
CA ASP A 244 4.63 14.78 -4.48
C ASP A 244 5.00 13.60 -5.38
N PHE A 245 4.10 12.62 -5.48
CA PHE A 245 4.25 11.43 -6.30
C PHE A 245 3.21 11.47 -7.42
N PRO A 246 3.45 12.23 -8.50
CA PRO A 246 2.52 12.30 -9.63
C PRO A 246 2.39 10.98 -10.38
N TYR A 247 3.22 10.01 -10.09
CA TYR A 247 3.08 8.61 -10.49
C TYR A 247 3.54 7.71 -9.35
N ALA A 248 2.68 6.78 -8.95
CA ALA A 248 2.97 5.79 -7.91
C ALA A 248 2.14 4.54 -8.15
N LYS A 249 2.78 3.43 -8.49
CA LYS A 249 2.10 2.17 -8.79
C LYS A 249 2.90 0.99 -8.24
N VAL A 250 2.30 0.24 -7.32
CA VAL A 250 2.81 -1.08 -6.89
C VAL A 250 2.00 -2.14 -7.59
N TYR A 251 2.65 -3.15 -8.16
CA TYR A 251 1.97 -4.19 -8.95
C TYR A 251 2.67 -5.54 -8.85
N ILE A 252 1.93 -6.60 -9.20
CA ILE A 252 2.42 -7.97 -9.33
C ILE A 252 2.56 -8.26 -10.83
N GLU A 253 3.77 -8.62 -11.27
CA GLU A 253 4.01 -8.97 -12.68
C GLU A 253 3.16 -10.17 -13.10
N GLY A 254 2.53 -10.07 -14.27
CA GLY A 254 1.70 -11.14 -14.80
C GLY A 254 0.30 -11.27 -14.19
N ALA A 255 -0.03 -10.49 -13.15
CA ALA A 255 -1.41 -10.36 -12.70
C ALA A 255 -2.19 -9.55 -13.76
N ALA A 256 -3.29 -10.11 -14.27
CA ALA A 256 -4.15 -9.38 -15.19
C ALA A 256 -4.66 -8.10 -14.51
N SER A 257 -4.34 -6.94 -15.08
CA SER A 257 -4.91 -5.68 -14.62
C SER A 257 -6.43 -5.76 -14.79
N SER A 258 -7.19 -5.70 -13.69
CA SER A 258 -8.66 -5.66 -13.70
C SER A 258 -9.22 -4.30 -14.15
N SER A 259 -8.54 -3.61 -15.05
CA SER A 259 -9.02 -2.42 -15.75
C SER A 259 -8.82 -2.58 -17.25
N SER A 260 -9.60 -3.47 -17.87
CA SER A 260 -9.81 -3.43 -19.31
C SER A 260 -10.91 -2.42 -19.60
N VAL A 261 -10.53 -1.18 -19.90
CA VAL A 261 -11.37 -0.31 -20.70
C VAL A 261 -11.45 -0.99 -22.07
N ALA A 262 -12.64 -1.49 -22.42
CA ALA A 262 -12.90 -2.08 -23.73
C ALA A 262 -12.59 -1.05 -24.81
N ALA A 263 -11.58 -1.32 -25.62
CA ALA A 263 -11.36 -0.58 -26.85
C ALA A 263 -12.53 -0.89 -27.80
N SER A 264 -13.36 0.12 -28.04
CA SER A 264 -14.42 0.08 -29.02
C SER A 264 -13.80 -0.03 -30.42
N SER A 265 -13.72 -1.22 -30.95
CA SER A 265 -13.49 -1.43 -32.37
C SER A 265 -14.84 -1.45 -33.07
N SER A 266 -15.19 -0.33 -33.72
CA SER A 266 -16.30 -0.22 -34.65
C SER A 266 -15.97 -1.02 -35.92
N SER A 267 -16.64 -2.13 -36.11
CA SER A 267 -16.78 -2.76 -37.44
C SER A 267 -18.25 -2.83 -37.82
N VAL A 268 -18.53 -2.24 -38.96
CA VAL A 268 -19.84 -2.07 -39.63
C VAL A 268 -20.40 -3.40 -40.04
N ALA A 269 -21.71 -3.61 -39.78
CA ALA A 269 -22.50 -4.76 -40.22
C ALA A 269 -22.85 -4.74 -41.71
N PRO A 270 -23.35 -5.85 -42.26
CA PRO A 270 -24.60 -5.71 -43.01
C PRO A 270 -25.71 -6.65 -42.54
N SER A 271 -26.90 -6.10 -42.74
CA SER A 271 -28.21 -6.58 -42.43
C SER A 271 -28.61 -7.88 -43.14
N SER A 272 -29.41 -8.70 -42.47
CA SER A 272 -30.55 -9.35 -43.13
C SER A 272 -31.59 -9.81 -42.10
N SER A 273 -32.82 -9.47 -42.44
CA SER A 273 -34.07 -9.66 -41.78
C SER A 273 -34.58 -11.10 -41.76
N SER A 274 -35.31 -11.50 -40.70
CA SER A 274 -36.64 -12.14 -40.81
C SER A 274 -37.30 -12.43 -39.47
N VAL A 275 -38.44 -11.81 -39.29
CA VAL A 275 -39.80 -12.25 -38.86
C VAL A 275 -39.95 -13.12 -37.60
N ALA A 276 -40.74 -12.56 -36.67
CA ALA A 276 -41.41 -13.22 -35.54
C ALA A 276 -42.59 -14.16 -36.00
N PRO A 277 -43.19 -15.01 -35.14
CA PRO A 277 -44.26 -14.52 -34.28
C PRO A 277 -44.41 -15.15 -32.85
N SER A 278 -45.02 -14.35 -32.03
CA SER A 278 -45.95 -14.51 -30.91
C SER A 278 -46.30 -15.88 -30.29
N SER A 279 -46.34 -15.96 -28.98
CA SER A 279 -47.59 -15.97 -28.18
C SER A 279 -47.37 -16.39 -26.74
N SER A 280 -47.88 -15.52 -25.87
CA SER A 280 -48.82 -15.66 -24.76
C SER A 280 -48.52 -16.57 -23.57
N SER A 281 -48.47 -15.88 -22.43
CA SER A 281 -49.26 -16.02 -21.19
C SER A 281 -48.94 -17.17 -20.22
N VAL A 282 -48.68 -16.84 -19.01
CA VAL A 282 -49.48 -16.96 -17.77
C VAL A 282 -48.55 -16.94 -16.55
N ALA A 283 -48.74 -16.01 -15.65
CA ALA A 283 -48.33 -16.12 -14.24
C ALA A 283 -49.30 -17.08 -13.51
N PRO A 284 -48.91 -17.71 -12.39
CA PRO A 284 -48.98 -17.02 -11.10
C PRO A 284 -47.96 -17.42 -10.02
N SER A 285 -47.84 -16.49 -9.05
CA SER A 285 -47.75 -16.64 -7.60
C SER A 285 -46.58 -17.32 -6.93
N SER A 286 -45.84 -16.44 -6.20
CA SER A 286 -45.41 -16.59 -4.80
C SER A 286 -44.69 -17.85 -4.34
N SER A 287 -43.43 -17.64 -3.99
CA SER A 287 -42.96 -17.89 -2.63
C SER A 287 -41.52 -17.37 -2.47
N SER A 288 -41.39 -16.60 -1.39
CA SER A 288 -40.19 -16.07 -0.83
C SER A 288 -39.18 -17.16 -0.50
N VAL A 289 -38.01 -17.11 -1.10
CA VAL A 289 -36.81 -17.73 -0.54
C VAL A 289 -35.71 -16.68 -0.56
N VAL A 290 -35.29 -16.28 0.65
CA VAL A 290 -34.15 -15.45 0.91
C VAL A 290 -32.90 -16.27 0.62
N PRO A 291 -31.96 -15.86 -0.22
CA PRO A 291 -30.65 -16.50 -0.26
C PRO A 291 -29.81 -15.98 0.90
N GLU A 292 -29.42 -16.86 1.79
CA GLU A 292 -28.40 -16.63 2.81
C GLU A 292 -27.05 -16.26 2.16
N SER A 293 -26.64 -15.00 2.31
CA SER A 293 -25.27 -14.57 2.06
C SER A 293 -24.40 -14.82 3.30
N SER A 294 -24.08 -16.07 3.58
CA SER A 294 -23.34 -16.45 4.79
C SER A 294 -21.82 -16.32 4.69
N SER A 295 -21.24 -16.09 3.50
CA SER A 295 -19.78 -16.02 3.33
C SER A 295 -19.16 -14.64 3.58
N SER A 296 -19.89 -13.56 3.25
CA SER A 296 -19.38 -12.19 3.44
C SER A 296 -19.37 -11.74 4.91
N VAL A 297 -20.36 -12.19 5.69
CA VAL A 297 -20.47 -11.86 7.12
C VAL A 297 -19.37 -12.54 7.94
N THR A 298 -18.97 -13.76 7.58
CA THR A 298 -17.91 -14.49 8.26
C THR A 298 -16.53 -13.84 8.10
N SER A 299 -16.20 -13.35 6.91
CA SER A 299 -14.96 -12.62 6.65
C SER A 299 -14.93 -11.27 7.37
N ALA A 300 -16.04 -10.54 7.39
CA ALA A 300 -16.19 -9.28 8.14
C ALA A 300 -15.96 -9.48 9.64
N ILE A 301 -16.55 -10.53 10.23
CA ILE A 301 -16.39 -10.85 11.66
C ILE A 301 -14.95 -11.20 12.02
N GLN A 302 -14.20 -11.89 11.14
CA GLN A 302 -12.77 -12.20 11.38
C GLN A 302 -11.90 -10.95 11.41
N GLY A 303 -12.10 -10.00 10.48
CA GLY A 303 -11.38 -8.73 10.47
C GLY A 303 -11.64 -7.89 11.73
N ILE A 304 -12.89 -7.87 12.22
CA ILE A 304 -13.28 -7.16 13.43
C ILE A 304 -12.66 -7.80 14.69
N ARG A 305 -12.49 -9.10 14.75
CA ARG A 305 -11.92 -9.82 15.91
C ARG A 305 -10.49 -9.40 16.24
N SER A 306 -9.70 -8.98 15.26
CA SER A 306 -8.29 -8.61 15.44
C SER A 306 -8.06 -7.23 16.06
N MET A 307 -9.08 -6.37 16.17
CA MET A 307 -8.95 -5.04 16.75
C MET A 307 -8.92 -5.09 18.28
N ALA A 308 -7.86 -4.60 18.90
CA ALA A 308 -7.75 -4.43 20.36
C ALA A 308 -8.58 -3.22 20.83
N ILE A 309 -9.31 -3.35 21.95
CA ILE A 309 -10.22 -2.32 22.47
C ILE A 309 -10.10 -2.22 23.98
N GLY A 310 -10.15 -0.99 24.51
CA GLY A 310 -10.36 -0.73 25.94
C GLY A 310 -11.71 -1.28 26.43
N SER A 311 -11.81 -1.60 27.70
CA SER A 311 -12.94 -2.34 28.28
C SER A 311 -14.32 -1.64 28.14
N ASN A 312 -14.35 -0.31 27.95
CA ASN A 312 -15.58 0.49 27.88
C ASN A 312 -15.89 1.08 26.49
N THR A 313 -15.07 0.76 25.48
CA THR A 313 -15.26 1.29 24.13
C THR A 313 -15.97 0.27 23.26
N SER A 314 -17.03 0.70 22.57
CA SER A 314 -17.74 -0.07 21.55
C SER A 314 -17.36 0.42 20.16
N LEU A 315 -16.79 -0.46 19.31
CA LEU A 315 -16.53 -0.16 17.91
C LEU A 315 -17.73 -0.61 17.07
N VAL A 316 -18.20 0.28 16.19
CA VAL A 316 -19.36 0.05 15.32
C VAL A 316 -18.89 -0.05 13.87
N PHE A 317 -19.40 -1.07 13.17
CA PHE A 317 -19.11 -1.38 11.78
C PHE A 317 -20.39 -1.56 11.00
N ASP A 318 -20.36 -1.34 9.69
CA ASP A 318 -21.46 -1.76 8.81
C ASP A 318 -21.54 -3.30 8.67
N ALA A 319 -22.55 -3.77 7.94
CA ALA A 319 -22.76 -5.20 7.73
C ALA A 319 -21.62 -5.88 6.93
N GLN A 320 -20.79 -5.11 6.24
CA GLN A 320 -19.63 -5.55 5.48
C GLN A 320 -18.34 -5.53 6.31
N GLY A 321 -18.40 -5.11 7.58
CA GLY A 321 -17.26 -5.04 8.48
C GLY A 321 -16.41 -3.77 8.36
N LYS A 322 -16.87 -2.75 7.64
CA LYS A 322 -16.23 -1.45 7.57
C LYS A 322 -16.45 -0.67 8.87
N PHE A 323 -15.38 -0.17 9.47
CA PHE A 323 -15.45 0.66 10.67
C PHE A 323 -16.18 1.97 10.40
N LEU A 324 -17.14 2.29 11.26
CA LEU A 324 -17.96 3.50 11.16
C LEU A 324 -17.69 4.50 12.27
N SER A 325 -17.62 4.04 13.52
CA SER A 325 -17.39 4.90 14.68
C SER A 325 -17.05 4.09 15.93
N SER A 326 -16.54 4.79 16.95
CA SER A 326 -16.42 4.28 18.31
C SER A 326 -17.30 5.09 19.27
N PHE A 327 -17.84 4.41 20.27
CA PHE A 327 -18.63 5.02 21.35
C PHE A 327 -18.12 4.51 22.69
N GLU A 328 -17.98 5.43 23.63
CA GLU A 328 -17.83 5.08 25.04
C GLU A 328 -19.21 5.05 25.66
N THR A 329 -19.73 3.87 25.96
CA THR A 329 -21.08 3.68 26.46
C THR A 329 -21.09 2.67 27.59
N GLU A 330 -21.88 2.97 28.64
CA GLU A 330 -21.97 2.12 29.82
C GLU A 330 -22.94 0.95 29.65
N ASN A 331 -23.86 1.03 28.67
CA ASN A 331 -24.87 0.00 28.43
C ASN A 331 -25.32 -0.06 26.97
N GLU A 332 -26.03 -1.14 26.62
CA GLU A 332 -26.48 -1.42 25.25
C GLU A 332 -27.53 -0.45 24.73
N GLU A 333 -28.41 0.04 25.62
CA GLU A 333 -29.48 0.96 25.26
C GLU A 333 -28.90 2.31 24.81
N SER A 334 -27.95 2.86 25.56
CA SER A 334 -27.26 4.09 25.20
C SER A 334 -26.42 3.95 23.92
N LEU A 335 -25.83 2.79 23.70
CA LEU A 335 -25.08 2.48 22.46
C LEU A 335 -26.04 2.43 21.26
N THR A 336 -27.15 1.73 21.38
CA THR A 336 -28.18 1.64 20.32
C THR A 336 -28.76 3.02 19.98
N ALA A 337 -29.03 3.84 21.00
CA ALA A 337 -29.49 5.21 20.81
C ALA A 337 -28.44 6.07 20.08
N SER A 338 -27.18 5.92 20.43
CA SER A 338 -26.06 6.62 19.79
C SER A 338 -25.86 6.21 18.31
N ILE A 339 -26.00 4.92 18.01
CA ILE A 339 -25.96 4.40 16.64
C ILE A 339 -27.15 4.96 15.84
N LYS A 340 -28.36 4.95 16.41
CA LYS A 340 -29.57 5.46 15.77
C LYS A 340 -29.50 6.97 15.51
N ALA A 341 -28.90 7.73 16.40
CA ALA A 341 -28.73 9.17 16.23
C ALA A 341 -27.73 9.57 15.14
N ARG A 342 -26.79 8.68 14.82
CA ARG A 342 -25.66 8.98 13.93
C ARG A 342 -25.73 8.30 12.58
N PHE A 343 -26.44 7.17 12.47
CA PHE A 343 -26.50 6.35 11.26
C PHE A 343 -27.95 6.09 10.84
N HIS A 344 -28.15 5.78 9.57
CA HIS A 344 -29.47 5.42 9.03
C HIS A 344 -29.97 4.06 9.54
N SER A 345 -31.22 3.71 9.24
CA SER A 345 -31.71 2.35 9.50
C SER A 345 -30.86 1.30 8.80
N GLY A 346 -30.52 0.23 9.50
CA GLY A 346 -29.63 -0.80 8.98
C GLY A 346 -29.16 -1.78 10.06
N VAL A 347 -28.34 -2.76 9.64
CA VAL A 347 -27.68 -3.71 10.53
C VAL A 347 -26.24 -3.29 10.73
N TYR A 348 -25.82 -3.20 11.99
CA TYR A 348 -24.49 -2.80 12.41
C TYR A 348 -23.84 -3.92 13.22
N LEU A 349 -22.56 -4.17 12.98
CA LEU A 349 -21.75 -5.05 13.82
C LEU A 349 -21.07 -4.20 14.90
N VAL A 350 -21.16 -4.66 16.14
CA VAL A 350 -20.57 -3.96 17.30
C VAL A 350 -19.59 -4.88 17.99
N LYS A 351 -18.35 -4.43 18.15
CA LYS A 351 -17.33 -5.08 18.96
C LYS A 351 -17.17 -4.33 20.27
N GLN A 352 -17.32 -5.05 21.39
CA GLN A 352 -17.06 -4.54 22.73
C GLN A 352 -16.26 -5.60 23.51
N GLY A 353 -15.08 -5.23 23.99
CA GLY A 353 -14.15 -6.20 24.55
C GLY A 353 -13.82 -7.32 23.54
N GLY A 354 -13.99 -8.57 23.93
CA GLY A 354 -13.78 -9.75 23.06
C GLY A 354 -15.02 -10.19 22.27
N THR A 355 -16.18 -9.53 22.41
CA THR A 355 -17.47 -9.97 21.85
C THR A 355 -17.85 -9.12 20.64
N ILE A 356 -18.35 -9.78 19.57
CA ILE A 356 -18.95 -9.14 18.41
C ILE A 356 -20.44 -9.53 18.36
N ARG A 357 -21.31 -8.55 18.18
CA ARG A 357 -22.78 -8.74 18.06
C ARG A 357 -23.35 -7.84 16.98
N SER A 358 -24.54 -8.14 16.50
CA SER A 358 -25.26 -7.27 15.56
C SER A 358 -26.31 -6.45 16.28
N ILE A 359 -26.46 -5.18 15.87
CA ILE A 359 -27.55 -4.28 16.30
C ILE A 359 -28.31 -3.86 15.06
N THR A 360 -29.64 -4.04 15.09
CA THR A 360 -30.53 -3.58 14.02
C THR A 360 -31.18 -2.26 14.43
N VAL A 361 -30.91 -1.21 13.66
CA VAL A 361 -31.54 0.11 13.82
C VAL A 361 -32.68 0.21 12.82
N LYS A 362 -33.88 0.43 13.34
CA LYS A 362 -35.14 0.60 12.57
C LYS A 362 -35.51 2.07 12.44
#